data_af5ea503c8fa79cac2650254abe1b470
#
_entry.id   af5ea503c8fa79cac2650254abe1b470
#
_cell.length_a   1.000
_cell.length_b   1.000
_cell.length_c   1.000
_cell.angle_alpha   90.00
_cell.angle_beta   90.00
_cell.angle_gamma   90.00
#
_symmetry.space_group_name_H-M   'P 1'
#
loop_
_entity.id
_entity.type
_entity.pdbx_description
1 polymer ?
#
loop_
_entity_poly.entity_id
_entity_poly.type
_entity_poly.pdbx_seq_one_letter_code
_entity_poly.pdbx_strand_id
1 'polypeptide(L)'
;MMLGRTPGDIQALRPMKDGVIADFEISEHMLRYFIGKVARKSFLTNLTVVVAVPYGITAVERRAVMDSAYRAGADDVITIPEPVASAIGVGLPVEEPTGSMIVDIGGGTTEVAVISLGGIVHARSIRVGGDEFDLSITKYIRSSYNLIIGERTAEEIKIKIGSAYALEQELTYEVRGRDAVTGLPRSLHLTSQEVREAMADNVNQIIEAVKSSLERIPPELSADLVDRGIVIAGGGALIRRIDRALSEATGLPVIVAEDPLCAVVNGTGKILANASRWSGRE
;
A
#
# COMPACT_ATOMS: atom_id res chain seq x y z
N MET A 1 -8.86 12.77 -12.67
CA MET A 1 -9.06 13.63 -11.48
C MET A 1 -10.54 14.01 -11.32
N MET A 2 -11.40 13.00 -11.21
CA MET A 2 -12.86 13.18 -11.30
C MET A 2 -13.56 13.03 -9.93
N LEU A 3 -12.92 12.36 -8.94
CA LEU A 3 -13.51 12.17 -7.61
C LEU A 3 -13.94 13.49 -6.97
N GLY A 4 -15.19 13.58 -6.55
CA GLY A 4 -15.78 14.77 -5.93
C GLY A 4 -16.04 15.96 -6.87
N ARG A 5 -15.87 15.78 -8.20
CA ARG A 5 -16.02 16.85 -9.20
C ARG A 5 -16.87 16.46 -10.41
N THR A 6 -17.57 15.33 -10.33
CA THR A 6 -18.43 14.86 -11.41
C THR A 6 -19.82 15.48 -11.34
N PRO A 7 -20.44 15.84 -12.49
CA PRO A 7 -21.86 16.17 -12.54
C PRO A 7 -22.72 14.93 -12.23
N GLY A 8 -24.02 15.12 -11.97
CA GLY A 8 -24.92 14.06 -11.49
C GLY A 8 -25.01 12.79 -12.34
N ASP A 9 -24.71 12.88 -13.62
CA ASP A 9 -24.80 11.78 -14.60
C ASP A 9 -23.47 11.01 -14.75
N ILE A 10 -22.37 11.46 -14.12
CA ILE A 10 -21.06 10.82 -14.18
C ILE A 10 -20.62 10.42 -12.77
N GLN A 11 -20.35 9.15 -12.59
CA GLN A 11 -19.84 8.63 -11.32
C GLN A 11 -18.39 8.17 -11.48
N ALA A 12 -17.49 8.69 -10.63
CA ALA A 12 -16.14 8.15 -10.50
C ALA A 12 -16.16 7.04 -9.44
N LEU A 13 -15.75 5.83 -9.83
CA LEU A 13 -15.78 4.65 -8.98
C LEU A 13 -14.37 4.16 -8.69
N ARG A 14 -14.15 3.63 -7.48
CA ARG A 14 -12.95 2.87 -7.11
C ARG A 14 -13.32 1.39 -7.13
N PRO A 15 -12.85 0.60 -8.11
CA PRO A 15 -13.23 -0.81 -8.23
C PRO A 15 -12.60 -1.70 -7.18
N MET A 16 -11.54 -1.23 -6.52
CA MET A 16 -10.85 -1.94 -5.44
C MET A 16 -10.94 -1.14 -4.14
N LYS A 17 -11.10 -1.86 -3.03
CA LYS A 17 -11.11 -1.30 -1.68
C LYS A 17 -10.46 -2.28 -0.71
N ASP A 18 -9.66 -1.77 0.23
CA ASP A 18 -8.98 -2.56 1.26
C ASP A 18 -8.19 -3.76 0.68
N GLY A 19 -7.56 -3.56 -0.50
CA GLY A 19 -6.77 -4.58 -1.18
C GLY A 19 -7.60 -5.65 -1.93
N VAL A 20 -8.94 -5.58 -1.91
CA VAL A 20 -9.81 -6.56 -2.56
C VAL A 20 -10.70 -5.93 -3.63
N ILE A 21 -11.21 -6.76 -4.54
CA ILE A 21 -12.16 -6.34 -5.58
C ILE A 21 -13.50 -6.01 -4.91
N ALA A 22 -13.91 -4.75 -4.97
CA ALA A 22 -15.21 -4.27 -4.51
C ALA A 22 -16.29 -4.32 -5.61
N ASP A 23 -15.87 -4.16 -6.86
CA ASP A 23 -16.74 -4.24 -8.03
C ASP A 23 -16.05 -5.05 -9.14
N PHE A 24 -16.60 -6.23 -9.43
CA PHE A 24 -16.04 -7.18 -10.38
C PHE A 24 -16.09 -6.67 -11.82
N GLU A 25 -17.21 -6.12 -12.23
CA GLU A 25 -17.42 -5.69 -13.60
C GLU A 25 -16.48 -4.53 -13.96
N ILE A 26 -16.38 -3.57 -13.07
CA ILE A 26 -15.49 -2.41 -13.26
C ILE A 26 -14.02 -2.83 -13.19
N SER A 27 -13.66 -3.75 -12.28
CA SER A 27 -12.30 -4.30 -12.20
C SER A 27 -11.90 -5.06 -13.47
N GLU A 28 -12.81 -5.88 -14.02
CA GLU A 28 -12.60 -6.57 -15.30
C GLU A 28 -12.40 -5.57 -16.44
N HIS A 29 -13.23 -4.54 -16.54
CA HIS A 29 -13.10 -3.50 -17.56
C HIS A 29 -11.77 -2.75 -17.43
N MET A 30 -11.34 -2.43 -16.21
CA MET A 30 -10.06 -1.78 -15.93
C MET A 30 -8.88 -2.66 -16.34
N LEU A 31 -8.89 -3.95 -15.96
CA LEU A 31 -7.85 -4.91 -16.34
C LEU A 31 -7.78 -5.09 -17.86
N ARG A 32 -8.93 -5.25 -18.51
CA ARG A 32 -9.03 -5.35 -19.98
C ARG A 32 -8.46 -4.14 -20.68
N TYR A 33 -8.73 -2.94 -20.16
CA TYR A 33 -8.17 -1.71 -20.69
C TYR A 33 -6.65 -1.67 -20.58
N PHE A 34 -6.08 -2.00 -19.41
CA PHE A 34 -4.63 -1.99 -19.21
C PHE A 34 -3.93 -3.09 -20.00
N ILE A 35 -4.47 -4.30 -20.00
CA ILE A 35 -3.94 -5.40 -20.81
C ILE A 35 -3.94 -5.01 -22.30
N GLY A 36 -5.05 -4.44 -22.80
CA GLY A 36 -5.14 -3.98 -24.18
C GLY A 36 -4.17 -2.87 -24.57
N LYS A 37 -3.64 -2.11 -23.59
CA LYS A 37 -2.63 -1.08 -23.81
C LYS A 37 -1.23 -1.65 -24.00
N VAL A 38 -0.90 -2.76 -23.32
CA VAL A 38 0.46 -3.33 -23.28
C VAL A 38 0.59 -4.59 -24.09
N ALA A 39 -0.46 -5.41 -24.16
CA ALA A 39 -0.46 -6.68 -24.91
C ALA A 39 -0.95 -6.46 -26.35
N ARG A 40 -0.08 -6.75 -27.32
CA ARG A 40 -0.51 -6.90 -28.72
C ARG A 40 -1.10 -8.31 -28.86
N LYS A 41 -2.43 -8.43 -28.99
CA LYS A 41 -3.06 -9.70 -29.30
C LYS A 41 -2.47 -10.26 -30.61
N SER A 42 -1.76 -11.38 -30.51
CA SER A 42 -1.35 -12.20 -31.63
C SER A 42 -1.97 -13.57 -31.45
N PHE A 43 -2.45 -14.14 -32.52
CA PHE A 43 -3.05 -15.49 -32.52
C PHE A 43 -2.07 -16.61 -32.10
N LEU A 44 -0.78 -16.28 -32.00
CA LEU A 44 0.33 -17.23 -31.75
C LEU A 44 1.01 -17.00 -30.38
N THR A 45 0.53 -16.09 -29.55
CA THR A 45 1.20 -15.77 -28.27
C THR A 45 0.23 -15.95 -27.10
N ASN A 46 0.60 -16.77 -26.14
CA ASN A 46 -0.10 -16.85 -24.86
C ASN A 46 0.23 -15.64 -24.00
N LEU A 47 -0.78 -15.06 -23.38
CA LEU A 47 -0.67 -13.93 -22.48
C LEU A 47 -0.68 -14.42 -21.02
N THR A 48 0.47 -14.40 -20.38
CA THR A 48 0.60 -14.66 -18.94
C THR A 48 0.50 -13.35 -18.17
N VAL A 49 -0.32 -13.32 -17.12
CA VAL A 49 -0.50 -12.19 -16.24
C VAL A 49 -0.12 -12.58 -14.82
N VAL A 50 0.80 -11.83 -14.20
CA VAL A 50 1.13 -11.98 -12.77
C VAL A 50 0.35 -10.95 -11.97
N VAL A 51 -0.39 -11.40 -10.95
CA VAL A 51 -1.21 -10.54 -10.10
C VAL A 51 -0.73 -10.68 -8.65
N ALA A 52 -0.32 -9.57 -8.06
CA ALA A 52 -0.07 -9.52 -6.62
C ALA A 52 -1.40 -9.45 -5.88
N VAL A 53 -1.50 -10.20 -4.79
CA VAL A 53 -2.69 -10.28 -3.93
C VAL A 53 -2.30 -10.12 -2.46
N PRO A 54 -3.15 -9.53 -1.62
CA PRO A 54 -2.86 -9.39 -0.19
C PRO A 54 -2.57 -10.72 0.48
N TYR A 55 -1.72 -10.72 1.51
CA TYR A 55 -1.48 -11.91 2.30
C TYR A 55 -2.74 -12.28 3.10
N GLY A 56 -3.07 -13.57 3.09
CA GLY A 56 -4.27 -14.04 3.79
C GLY A 56 -5.59 -13.85 3.04
N ILE A 57 -5.52 -13.48 1.74
CA ILE A 57 -6.68 -13.46 0.86
C ILE A 57 -7.40 -14.83 0.87
N THR A 58 -8.72 -14.81 0.92
CA THR A 58 -9.52 -16.05 0.88
C THR A 58 -9.43 -16.74 -0.49
N ALA A 59 -9.67 -18.06 -0.52
CA ALA A 59 -9.70 -18.80 -1.78
C ALA A 59 -10.74 -18.25 -2.76
N VAL A 60 -11.86 -17.72 -2.26
CA VAL A 60 -12.92 -17.10 -3.08
C VAL A 60 -12.43 -15.80 -3.69
N GLU A 61 -11.80 -14.93 -2.91
CA GLU A 61 -11.25 -13.65 -3.39
C GLU A 61 -10.12 -13.88 -4.40
N ARG A 62 -9.21 -14.85 -4.11
CA ARG A 62 -8.14 -15.25 -5.04
C ARG A 62 -8.73 -15.71 -6.37
N ARG A 63 -9.73 -16.59 -6.33
CA ARG A 63 -10.40 -17.08 -7.53
C ARG A 63 -11.05 -15.94 -8.31
N ALA A 64 -11.67 -15.00 -7.61
CA ALA A 64 -12.27 -13.83 -8.20
C ALA A 64 -11.26 -12.96 -8.97
N VAL A 65 -10.07 -12.75 -8.41
CA VAL A 65 -8.96 -12.04 -9.08
C VAL A 65 -8.52 -12.79 -10.34
N MET A 66 -8.33 -14.12 -10.24
CA MET A 66 -7.94 -14.95 -11.39
C MET A 66 -9.01 -14.92 -12.49
N ASP A 67 -10.29 -15.12 -12.13
CA ASP A 67 -11.41 -15.09 -13.09
C ASP A 67 -11.50 -13.71 -13.79
N SER A 68 -11.28 -12.61 -13.08
CA SER A 68 -11.27 -11.27 -13.67
C SER A 68 -10.14 -11.09 -14.68
N ALA A 69 -8.93 -11.63 -14.36
CA ALA A 69 -7.78 -11.58 -15.27
C ALA A 69 -8.01 -12.45 -16.53
N TYR A 70 -8.56 -13.67 -16.37
CA TYR A 70 -8.92 -14.53 -17.51
C TYR A 70 -9.97 -13.88 -18.40
N ARG A 71 -11.04 -13.29 -17.84
CA ARG A 71 -12.07 -12.56 -18.59
C ARG A 71 -11.51 -11.32 -19.28
N ALA A 72 -10.50 -10.69 -18.69
CA ALA A 72 -9.82 -9.55 -19.29
C ALA A 72 -8.92 -9.94 -20.49
N GLY A 73 -8.68 -11.26 -20.70
CA GLY A 73 -8.00 -11.81 -21.85
C GLY A 73 -6.65 -12.46 -21.56
N ALA A 74 -6.32 -12.76 -20.30
CA ALA A 74 -5.17 -13.59 -19.95
C ALA A 74 -5.42 -15.04 -20.34
N ASP A 75 -4.39 -15.72 -20.84
CA ASP A 75 -4.39 -17.17 -21.12
C ASP A 75 -3.86 -17.95 -19.91
N ASP A 76 -2.98 -17.32 -19.09
CA ASP A 76 -2.46 -17.87 -17.85
C ASP A 76 -2.36 -16.78 -16.78
N VAL A 77 -2.64 -17.14 -15.52
CA VAL A 77 -2.64 -16.20 -14.38
C VAL A 77 -1.85 -16.78 -13.23
N ILE A 78 -0.82 -16.07 -12.82
CA ILE A 78 0.01 -16.38 -11.64
C ILE A 78 -0.35 -15.40 -10.54
N THR A 79 -0.80 -15.89 -9.38
CA THR A 79 -0.99 -15.06 -8.20
C THR A 79 0.19 -15.16 -7.26
N ILE A 80 0.60 -14.03 -6.67
CA ILE A 80 1.68 -13.97 -5.70
C ILE A 80 1.29 -13.07 -4.53
N PRO A 81 1.67 -13.41 -3.27
CA PRO A 81 1.46 -12.49 -2.16
C PRO A 81 2.16 -11.14 -2.37
N GLU A 82 1.44 -10.04 -2.13
CA GLU A 82 1.98 -8.68 -2.28
C GLU A 82 3.32 -8.47 -1.56
N PRO A 83 3.51 -8.90 -0.29
CA PRO A 83 4.78 -8.68 0.40
C PRO A 83 5.95 -9.44 -0.25
N VAL A 84 5.70 -10.61 -0.89
CA VAL A 84 6.75 -11.34 -1.62
C VAL A 84 7.12 -10.58 -2.90
N ALA A 85 6.11 -10.12 -3.64
CA ALA A 85 6.34 -9.29 -4.82
C ALA A 85 7.10 -8.01 -4.45
N SER A 86 6.68 -7.32 -3.39
CA SER A 86 7.34 -6.10 -2.88
C SER A 86 8.80 -6.37 -2.53
N ALA A 87 9.11 -7.41 -1.75
CA ALA A 87 10.47 -7.78 -1.36
C ALA A 87 11.37 -8.09 -2.57
N ILE A 88 10.87 -8.85 -3.55
CA ILE A 88 11.56 -9.13 -4.81
C ILE A 88 11.78 -7.83 -5.60
N GLY A 89 10.76 -6.97 -5.64
CA GLY A 89 10.80 -5.70 -6.37
C GLY A 89 11.89 -4.77 -5.88
N VAL A 90 12.03 -4.63 -4.57
CA VAL A 90 13.06 -3.79 -3.93
C VAL A 90 14.43 -4.47 -3.87
N GLY A 91 14.55 -5.73 -4.31
CA GLY A 91 15.82 -6.44 -4.39
C GLY A 91 16.29 -7.08 -3.09
N LEU A 92 15.39 -7.38 -2.15
CA LEU A 92 15.75 -8.16 -0.97
C LEU A 92 16.20 -9.58 -1.36
N PRO A 93 17.19 -10.16 -0.67
CA PRO A 93 17.71 -11.49 -0.96
C PRO A 93 16.79 -12.58 -0.39
N VAL A 94 15.55 -12.64 -0.88
CA VAL A 94 14.49 -13.50 -0.35
C VAL A 94 14.78 -15.01 -0.45
N GLU A 95 15.70 -15.43 -1.33
CA GLU A 95 16.06 -16.84 -1.54
C GLU A 95 17.20 -17.31 -0.64
N GLU A 96 17.89 -16.39 0.03
CA GLU A 96 18.97 -16.72 0.97
C GLU A 96 18.42 -17.27 2.30
N PRO A 97 19.20 -18.08 3.04
CA PRO A 97 18.83 -18.58 4.36
C PRO A 97 19.00 -17.51 5.45
N THR A 98 18.49 -16.32 5.20
CA THR A 98 18.57 -15.15 6.08
C THR A 98 17.23 -14.44 6.15
N GLY A 99 16.96 -13.79 7.29
CA GLY A 99 15.73 -13.02 7.48
C GLY A 99 15.72 -11.75 6.62
N SER A 100 14.72 -11.63 5.75
CA SER A 100 14.41 -10.40 5.01
C SER A 100 13.04 -9.89 5.43
N MET A 101 12.96 -8.69 6.01
CA MET A 101 11.70 -8.10 6.47
C MET A 101 11.29 -6.94 5.56
N ILE A 102 10.06 -7.02 5.09
CA ILE A 102 9.40 -6.00 4.27
C ILE A 102 8.13 -5.51 4.96
N VAL A 103 7.90 -4.20 4.94
CA VAL A 103 6.64 -3.57 5.34
C VAL A 103 6.13 -2.76 4.15
N ASP A 104 5.10 -3.24 3.50
CA ASP A 104 4.48 -2.57 2.36
C ASP A 104 3.25 -1.80 2.85
N ILE A 105 3.34 -0.47 2.84
CA ILE A 105 2.25 0.42 3.28
C ILE A 105 1.53 0.92 2.03
N GLY A 106 0.49 0.21 1.64
CA GLY A 106 -0.32 0.49 0.46
C GLY A 106 -1.37 1.59 0.66
N GLY A 107 -2.35 1.65 -0.24
CA GLY A 107 -3.50 2.56 -0.13
C GLY A 107 -4.51 2.12 0.93
N GLY A 108 -4.93 0.85 0.91
CA GLY A 108 -5.93 0.31 1.82
C GLY A 108 -5.39 -0.65 2.89
N THR A 109 -4.20 -1.21 2.68
CA THR A 109 -3.59 -2.21 3.58
C THR A 109 -2.14 -1.91 3.87
N THR A 110 -1.64 -2.44 4.99
CA THR A 110 -0.21 -2.58 5.27
C THR A 110 0.09 -4.06 5.44
N GLU A 111 1.03 -4.54 4.62
CA GLU A 111 1.52 -5.90 4.63
C GLU A 111 2.89 -5.96 5.30
N VAL A 112 3.01 -6.75 6.35
CA VAL A 112 4.27 -7.01 7.05
C VAL A 112 4.66 -8.46 6.81
N ALA A 113 5.86 -8.72 6.30
CA ALA A 113 6.33 -10.08 6.10
C ALA A 113 7.82 -10.25 6.39
N VAL A 114 8.16 -11.41 6.93
CA VAL A 114 9.54 -11.92 7.03
C VAL A 114 9.66 -13.13 6.12
N ILE A 115 10.65 -13.08 5.24
CA ILE A 115 10.86 -14.04 4.16
C ILE A 115 12.27 -14.61 4.31
N SER A 116 12.40 -15.93 4.10
CA SER A 116 13.68 -16.64 4.08
C SER A 116 13.55 -17.88 3.19
N LEU A 117 14.61 -18.25 2.47
CA LEU A 117 14.65 -19.43 1.57
C LEU A 117 13.50 -19.45 0.54
N GLY A 118 13.07 -18.29 0.08
CA GLY A 118 11.97 -18.12 -0.88
C GLY A 118 10.57 -18.36 -0.31
N GLY A 119 10.44 -18.56 1.00
CA GLY A 119 9.18 -18.78 1.70
C GLY A 119 8.85 -17.69 2.71
N ILE A 120 7.56 -17.48 2.96
CA ILE A 120 7.09 -16.60 4.03
C ILE A 120 7.21 -17.34 5.36
N VAL A 121 8.05 -16.82 6.27
CA VAL A 121 8.20 -17.34 7.63
C VAL A 121 7.06 -16.84 8.52
N HIS A 122 6.78 -15.55 8.41
CA HIS A 122 5.65 -14.90 9.05
C HIS A 122 5.15 -13.76 8.18
N ALA A 123 3.83 -13.60 8.11
CA ALA A 123 3.24 -12.41 7.52
C ALA A 123 1.97 -12.00 8.25
N ARG A 124 1.67 -10.71 8.17
CA ARG A 124 0.48 -10.09 8.74
C ARG A 124 0.00 -8.98 7.81
N SER A 125 -1.31 -8.96 7.55
CA SER A 125 -2.01 -7.88 6.87
C SER A 125 -2.88 -7.13 7.86
N ILE A 126 -2.88 -5.80 7.77
CA ILE A 126 -3.80 -4.93 8.50
C ILE A 126 -4.46 -3.97 7.53
N ARG A 127 -5.72 -3.61 7.79
CA ARG A 127 -6.50 -2.65 6.99
C ARG A 127 -6.20 -1.22 7.42
N VAL A 128 -4.96 -0.82 7.32
CA VAL A 128 -4.47 0.53 7.57
C VAL A 128 -3.52 0.87 6.44
N GLY A 129 -3.80 1.93 5.74
CA GLY A 129 -3.02 2.41 4.60
C GLY A 129 -3.29 3.88 4.33
N GLY A 130 -2.98 4.33 3.12
CA GLY A 130 -3.13 5.72 2.69
C GLY A 130 -4.53 6.28 2.86
N ASP A 131 -5.55 5.47 2.62
CA ASP A 131 -6.97 5.88 2.70
C ASP A 131 -7.40 6.13 4.16
N GLU A 132 -6.91 5.33 5.13
CA GLU A 132 -7.18 5.55 6.56
C GLU A 132 -6.48 6.79 7.08
N PHE A 133 -5.29 7.12 6.60
CA PHE A 133 -4.64 8.38 6.92
C PHE A 133 -5.47 9.57 6.41
N ASP A 134 -5.98 9.51 5.18
CA ASP A 134 -6.82 10.56 4.59
C ASP A 134 -8.13 10.73 5.35
N LEU A 135 -8.74 9.61 5.77
CA LEU A 135 -9.94 9.61 6.58
C LEU A 135 -9.70 10.24 7.96
N SER A 136 -8.58 9.93 8.60
CA SER A 136 -8.20 10.48 9.90
C SER A 136 -7.97 11.98 9.82
N ILE A 137 -7.29 12.46 8.79
CA ILE A 137 -7.11 13.90 8.51
C ILE A 137 -8.47 14.57 8.30
N THR A 138 -9.36 13.96 7.51
CA THR A 138 -10.70 14.50 7.26
C THR A 138 -11.51 14.62 8.56
N LYS A 139 -11.48 13.60 9.41
CA LYS A 139 -12.15 13.59 10.72
C LYS A 139 -11.58 14.67 11.64
N TYR A 140 -10.26 14.79 11.72
CA TYR A 140 -9.59 15.79 12.53
C TYR A 140 -10.00 17.21 12.13
N ILE A 141 -9.91 17.53 10.84
CA ILE A 141 -10.27 18.86 10.33
C ILE A 141 -11.75 19.18 10.59
N ARG A 142 -12.63 18.18 10.43
CA ARG A 142 -14.06 18.35 10.71
C ARG A 142 -14.33 18.60 12.20
N SER A 143 -13.69 17.85 13.09
CA SER A 143 -13.90 17.98 14.53
C SER A 143 -13.27 19.24 15.14
N SER A 144 -12.05 19.58 14.72
CA SER A 144 -11.29 20.69 15.31
C SER A 144 -11.67 22.04 14.71
N TYR A 145 -12.09 22.08 13.44
CA TYR A 145 -12.28 23.32 12.70
C TYR A 145 -13.68 23.50 12.10
N ASN A 146 -14.57 22.50 12.23
CA ASN A 146 -15.86 22.49 11.55
C ASN A 146 -15.74 22.72 10.04
N LEU A 147 -14.65 22.25 9.42
CA LEU A 147 -14.42 22.37 7.99
C LEU A 147 -14.59 21.01 7.31
N ILE A 148 -15.41 20.97 6.27
CA ILE A 148 -15.62 19.79 5.42
C ILE A 148 -14.69 19.88 4.22
N ILE A 149 -13.84 18.87 4.06
CA ILE A 149 -12.93 18.71 2.91
C ILE A 149 -13.25 17.41 2.17
N GLY A 150 -12.87 17.34 0.90
CA GLY A 150 -12.96 16.11 0.10
C GLY A 150 -11.73 15.20 0.28
N GLU A 151 -11.88 13.90 -0.07
CA GLU A 151 -10.81 12.89 0.02
C GLU A 151 -9.50 13.35 -0.64
N ARG A 152 -9.59 13.92 -1.84
CA ARG A 152 -8.43 14.43 -2.55
C ARG A 152 -7.70 15.54 -1.79
N THR A 153 -8.43 16.42 -1.12
CA THR A 153 -7.82 17.48 -0.31
C THR A 153 -7.09 16.87 0.88
N ALA A 154 -7.66 15.83 1.51
CA ALA A 154 -7.00 15.11 2.60
C ALA A 154 -5.70 14.43 2.12
N GLU A 155 -5.73 13.76 0.96
CA GLU A 155 -4.55 13.17 0.34
C GLU A 155 -3.48 14.24 0.02
N GLU A 156 -3.87 15.40 -0.52
CA GLU A 156 -2.96 16.51 -0.78
C GLU A 156 -2.30 17.02 0.52
N ILE A 157 -3.06 17.14 1.61
CA ILE A 157 -2.55 17.52 2.95
C ILE A 157 -1.53 16.48 3.44
N LYS A 158 -1.89 15.19 3.40
CA LYS A 158 -0.99 14.09 3.77
C LYS A 158 0.34 14.16 3.02
N ILE A 159 0.30 14.31 1.69
CA ILE A 159 1.48 14.38 0.84
C ILE A 159 2.30 15.64 1.13
N LYS A 160 1.65 16.78 1.33
CA LYS A 160 2.34 18.08 1.47
C LYS A 160 2.98 18.27 2.84
N ILE A 161 2.27 17.93 3.93
CA ILE A 161 2.70 18.21 5.30
C ILE A 161 2.57 17.04 6.27
N GLY A 162 2.11 15.85 5.82
CA GLY A 162 2.02 14.66 6.67
C GLY A 162 3.40 14.19 7.14
N SER A 163 3.50 13.80 8.41
CA SER A 163 4.69 13.20 9.01
C SER A 163 4.30 12.20 10.09
N ALA A 164 5.07 11.13 10.23
CA ALA A 164 4.86 10.12 11.27
C ALA A 164 5.69 10.39 12.54
N TYR A 165 6.64 11.32 12.47
CA TYR A 165 7.52 11.72 13.57
C TYR A 165 7.76 13.22 13.54
N ALA A 166 8.25 13.80 14.64
CA ALA A 166 8.55 15.23 14.74
C ALA A 166 9.53 15.68 13.64
N LEU A 167 9.24 16.81 13.04
CA LEU A 167 10.11 17.44 12.06
C LEU A 167 11.01 18.46 12.74
N GLU A 168 12.20 18.70 12.21
CA GLU A 168 13.10 19.76 12.69
C GLU A 168 12.48 21.15 12.50
N GLN A 169 11.74 21.31 11.41
CA GLN A 169 10.94 22.49 11.11
C GLN A 169 9.53 22.04 10.70
N GLU A 170 8.55 22.43 11.46
CA GLU A 170 7.15 22.12 11.15
C GLU A 170 6.69 22.89 9.90
N LEU A 171 5.86 22.22 9.11
CA LEU A 171 5.33 22.71 7.84
C LEU A 171 3.93 23.26 8.04
N THR A 172 3.52 24.19 7.19
CA THR A 172 2.15 24.72 7.14
C THR A 172 1.58 24.60 5.73
N TYR A 173 0.27 24.39 5.63
CA TYR A 173 -0.43 24.28 4.36
C TYR A 173 -1.81 24.96 4.45
N GLU A 174 -2.14 25.80 3.45
CA GLU A 174 -3.48 26.40 3.34
C GLU A 174 -4.48 25.36 2.82
N VAL A 175 -5.50 25.08 3.61
CA VAL A 175 -6.57 24.13 3.30
C VAL A 175 -7.84 24.89 3.01
N ARG A 176 -8.55 24.51 1.94
CA ARG A 176 -9.83 25.09 1.54
C ARG A 176 -10.93 24.05 1.59
N GLY A 177 -12.06 24.42 2.15
CA GLY A 177 -13.21 23.53 2.27
C GLY A 177 -14.51 24.31 2.44
N ARG A 178 -15.54 23.61 2.88
CA ARG A 178 -16.84 24.17 3.20
C ARG A 178 -17.05 24.18 4.71
N ASP A 179 -17.36 25.32 5.28
CA ASP A 179 -17.73 25.43 6.69
C ASP A 179 -18.98 24.58 6.97
N ALA A 180 -18.91 23.72 7.99
CA ALA A 180 -19.98 22.77 8.30
C ALA A 180 -21.24 23.41 8.88
N VAL A 181 -21.11 24.63 9.44
CA VAL A 181 -22.21 25.35 10.10
C VAL A 181 -22.90 26.30 9.11
N THR A 182 -22.11 27.11 8.41
CA THR A 182 -22.65 28.13 7.50
C THR A 182 -22.84 27.65 6.07
N GLY A 183 -22.21 26.55 5.69
CA GLY A 183 -22.22 26.04 4.31
C GLY A 183 -21.33 26.82 3.34
N LEU A 184 -20.68 27.90 3.77
CA LEU A 184 -19.89 28.79 2.92
C LEU A 184 -18.45 28.27 2.72
N PRO A 185 -17.79 28.61 1.61
CA PRO A 185 -16.38 28.35 1.42
C PRO A 185 -15.53 29.04 2.50
N ARG A 186 -14.55 28.31 3.03
CA ARG A 186 -13.63 28.79 4.05
C ARG A 186 -12.24 28.22 3.84
N SER A 187 -11.19 28.98 4.19
CA SER A 187 -9.82 28.50 4.27
C SER A 187 -9.26 28.57 5.69
N LEU A 188 -8.28 27.72 5.98
CA LEU A 188 -7.50 27.72 7.22
C LEU A 188 -6.06 27.28 6.93
N HIS A 189 -5.14 27.56 7.84
CA HIS A 189 -3.79 27.02 7.81
C HIS A 189 -3.71 25.84 8.78
N LEU A 190 -3.17 24.72 8.28
CA LEU A 190 -2.95 23.50 9.05
C LEU A 190 -1.45 23.28 9.18
N THR A 191 -1.01 22.80 10.33
CA THR A 191 0.40 22.48 10.60
C THR A 191 0.68 20.99 10.44
N SER A 192 1.94 20.64 10.14
CA SER A 192 2.37 19.22 10.10
C SER A 192 2.26 18.53 11.46
N GLN A 193 2.34 19.27 12.57
CA GLN A 193 2.08 18.73 13.90
C GLN A 193 0.63 18.24 14.03
N GLU A 194 -0.34 19.04 13.63
CA GLU A 194 -1.76 18.68 13.68
C GLU A 194 -2.08 17.48 12.78
N VAL A 195 -1.46 17.43 11.60
CA VAL A 195 -1.63 16.29 10.69
C VAL A 195 -1.00 15.03 11.29
N ARG A 196 0.14 15.14 11.95
CA ARG A 196 0.77 14.03 12.68
C ARG A 196 -0.11 13.52 13.82
N GLU A 197 -0.70 14.41 14.60
CA GLU A 197 -1.67 14.05 15.64
C GLU A 197 -2.88 13.34 15.05
N ALA A 198 -3.42 13.83 13.93
CA ALA A 198 -4.53 13.19 13.24
C ALA A 198 -4.23 11.77 12.77
N MET A 199 -2.99 11.49 12.35
CA MET A 199 -2.56 10.19 11.83
C MET A 199 -1.96 9.25 12.89
N ALA A 200 -1.79 9.71 14.13
CA ALA A 200 -1.04 8.99 15.17
C ALA A 200 -1.55 7.57 15.42
N ASP A 201 -2.87 7.38 15.49
CA ASP A 201 -3.47 6.07 15.74
C ASP A 201 -3.17 5.09 14.59
N ASN A 202 -3.17 5.56 13.34
CA ASN A 202 -2.86 4.74 12.18
C ASN A 202 -1.38 4.32 12.19
N VAL A 203 -0.47 5.27 12.47
CA VAL A 203 0.97 4.99 12.60
C VAL A 203 1.22 3.97 13.72
N ASN A 204 0.57 4.13 14.88
CA ASN A 204 0.69 3.20 16.00
C ASN A 204 0.22 1.79 15.63
N GLN A 205 -0.87 1.65 14.86
CA GLN A 205 -1.33 0.34 14.39
C GLN A 205 -0.30 -0.34 13.48
N ILE A 206 0.37 0.41 12.62
CA ILE A 206 1.45 -0.11 11.78
C ILE A 206 2.64 -0.55 12.65
N ILE A 207 3.06 0.28 13.62
CA ILE A 207 4.13 -0.05 14.57
C ILE A 207 3.81 -1.35 15.32
N GLU A 208 2.61 -1.50 15.84
CA GLU A 208 2.18 -2.70 16.55
C GLU A 208 2.13 -3.94 15.64
N ALA A 209 1.76 -3.78 14.37
CA ALA A 209 1.83 -4.87 13.39
C ALA A 209 3.26 -5.33 13.16
N VAL A 210 4.22 -4.41 13.06
CA VAL A 210 5.64 -4.71 12.90
C VAL A 210 6.19 -5.40 14.15
N LYS A 211 5.97 -4.85 15.35
CA LYS A 211 6.42 -5.44 16.62
C LYS A 211 5.89 -6.85 16.81
N SER A 212 4.58 -7.04 16.64
CA SER A 212 3.97 -8.37 16.80
C SER A 212 4.43 -9.38 15.77
N SER A 213 4.93 -8.92 14.61
CA SER A 213 5.54 -9.80 13.61
C SER A 213 6.97 -10.20 14.02
N LEU A 214 7.75 -9.27 14.59
CA LEU A 214 9.08 -9.55 15.12
C LEU A 214 9.06 -10.55 16.28
N GLU A 215 8.02 -10.53 17.13
CA GLU A 215 7.85 -11.46 18.25
C GLU A 215 7.56 -12.90 17.79
N ARG A 216 7.14 -13.11 16.54
CA ARG A 216 6.68 -14.41 16.04
C ARG A 216 7.68 -15.13 15.14
N ILE A 217 8.80 -14.51 14.83
CA ILE A 217 9.84 -15.11 14.00
C ILE A 217 10.89 -15.83 14.86
N PRO A 218 11.58 -16.84 14.31
CA PRO A 218 12.69 -17.50 14.98
C PRO A 218 13.80 -16.51 15.40
N PRO A 219 14.48 -16.75 16.54
CA PRO A 219 15.53 -15.87 17.04
C PRO A 219 16.68 -15.64 16.05
N GLU A 220 17.03 -16.66 15.24
CA GLU A 220 18.08 -16.58 14.24
C GLU A 220 17.74 -15.54 13.15
N LEU A 221 16.50 -15.56 12.68
CA LEU A 221 16.04 -14.59 11.67
C LEU A 221 15.86 -13.19 12.29
N SER A 222 15.49 -13.12 13.57
CA SER A 222 15.43 -11.85 14.28
C SER A 222 16.83 -11.21 14.42
N ALA A 223 17.86 -12.03 14.65
CA ALA A 223 19.25 -11.59 14.71
C ALA A 223 19.72 -10.99 13.37
N ASP A 224 19.34 -11.60 12.24
CA ASP A 224 19.67 -11.07 10.91
C ASP A 224 19.14 -9.65 10.70
N LEU A 225 17.97 -9.34 11.28
CA LEU A 225 17.34 -8.02 11.12
C LEU A 225 18.05 -6.91 11.91
N VAL A 226 18.91 -7.24 12.88
CA VAL A 226 19.73 -6.25 13.60
C VAL A 226 20.69 -5.56 12.62
N ASP A 227 21.27 -6.34 11.71
CA ASP A 227 22.24 -5.83 10.74
C ASP A 227 21.57 -5.38 9.44
N ARG A 228 20.57 -6.13 8.95
CA ARG A 228 19.90 -5.88 7.67
C ARG A 228 18.77 -4.86 7.75
N GLY A 229 18.13 -4.75 8.91
CA GLY A 229 17.02 -3.84 9.15
C GLY A 229 15.72 -4.29 8.51
N ILE A 230 14.78 -3.35 8.51
CA ILE A 230 13.45 -3.45 7.92
C ILE A 230 13.40 -2.59 6.67
N VAL A 231 12.96 -3.13 5.54
CA VAL A 231 12.71 -2.33 4.34
C VAL A 231 11.24 -1.95 4.29
N ILE A 232 10.95 -0.67 4.04
CA ILE A 232 9.59 -0.18 3.87
C ILE A 232 9.33 0.23 2.43
N ALA A 233 8.16 -0.18 1.90
CA ALA A 233 7.70 0.04 0.54
C ALA A 233 6.24 0.51 0.53
N GLY A 234 5.68 0.68 -0.66
CA GLY A 234 4.34 1.23 -0.85
C GLY A 234 4.29 2.74 -0.75
N GLY A 235 3.15 3.33 -1.10
CA GLY A 235 2.97 4.79 -1.07
C GLY A 235 3.07 5.40 0.32
N GLY A 236 2.69 4.65 1.36
CA GLY A 236 2.78 5.08 2.76
C GLY A 236 4.21 5.20 3.27
N ALA A 237 5.17 4.50 2.66
CA ALA A 237 6.60 4.67 2.98
C ALA A 237 7.13 6.07 2.66
N LEU A 238 6.41 6.85 1.86
CA LEU A 238 6.73 8.25 1.53
C LEU A 238 6.24 9.25 2.57
N ILE A 239 5.50 8.82 3.59
CA ILE A 239 5.15 9.69 4.73
C ILE A 239 6.44 10.10 5.44
N ARG A 240 6.60 11.40 5.65
CA ARG A 240 7.83 11.91 6.26
C ARG A 240 8.09 11.28 7.61
N ARG A 241 9.34 10.81 7.81
CA ARG A 241 9.83 10.25 9.07
C ARG A 241 9.09 8.99 9.55
N ILE A 242 8.42 8.24 8.65
CA ILE A 242 7.82 6.94 9.00
C ILE A 242 8.93 5.92 9.32
N ASP A 243 10.05 5.99 8.61
CA ASP A 243 11.28 5.24 8.89
C ASP A 243 11.77 5.47 10.31
N ARG A 244 11.81 6.75 10.74
CA ARG A 244 12.23 7.12 12.07
C ARG A 244 11.28 6.61 13.15
N ALA A 245 9.96 6.75 12.93
CA ALA A 245 8.95 6.27 13.87
C ALA A 245 9.06 4.75 14.08
N LEU A 246 9.23 3.98 13.00
CA LEU A 246 9.41 2.53 13.06
C LEU A 246 10.76 2.15 13.70
N SER A 247 11.85 2.82 13.33
CA SER A 247 13.17 2.54 13.87
C SER A 247 13.22 2.78 15.39
N GLU A 248 12.65 3.88 15.87
CA GLU A 248 12.61 4.19 17.29
C GLU A 248 11.74 3.20 18.09
N ALA A 249 10.63 2.77 17.49
CA ALA A 249 9.71 1.83 18.12
C ALA A 249 10.24 0.38 18.18
N THR A 250 11.09 -0.03 17.22
CA THR A 250 11.60 -1.41 17.09
C THR A 250 13.06 -1.57 17.54
N GLY A 251 13.81 -0.49 17.59
CA GLY A 251 15.26 -0.51 17.81
C GLY A 251 16.08 -1.02 16.61
N LEU A 252 15.42 -1.26 15.46
CA LEU A 252 16.06 -1.77 14.25
C LEU A 252 16.30 -0.66 13.21
N PRO A 253 17.29 -0.80 12.32
CA PRO A 253 17.42 0.07 11.16
C PRO A 253 16.18 -0.06 10.26
N VAL A 254 15.68 1.07 9.75
CA VAL A 254 14.55 1.08 8.80
C VAL A 254 14.96 1.84 7.55
N ILE A 255 14.80 1.22 6.40
CA ILE A 255 15.25 1.73 5.10
C ILE A 255 14.03 1.90 4.19
N VAL A 256 13.83 3.11 3.69
CA VAL A 256 12.82 3.36 2.63
C VAL A 256 13.37 2.84 1.31
N ALA A 257 12.60 2.03 0.60
CA ALA A 257 12.96 1.56 -0.74
C ALA A 257 13.21 2.74 -1.70
N GLU A 258 14.08 2.58 -2.68
CA GLU A 258 14.43 3.63 -3.65
C GLU A 258 13.20 4.09 -4.45
N ASP A 259 12.38 3.15 -4.93
CA ASP A 259 11.10 3.41 -5.60
C ASP A 259 9.97 2.64 -4.90
N PRO A 260 9.50 3.14 -3.74
CA PRO A 260 8.57 2.39 -2.92
C PRO A 260 7.18 2.21 -3.57
N LEU A 261 6.76 3.13 -4.41
CA LEU A 261 5.47 3.05 -5.13
C LEU A 261 5.44 1.93 -6.16
N CYS A 262 6.59 1.61 -6.77
CA CYS A 262 6.69 0.60 -7.82
C CYS A 262 7.20 -0.75 -7.31
N ALA A 263 7.41 -0.92 -6.00
CA ALA A 263 7.98 -2.14 -5.42
C ALA A 263 7.23 -3.40 -5.87
N VAL A 264 5.91 -3.45 -5.69
CA VAL A 264 5.09 -4.62 -6.07
C VAL A 264 5.11 -4.87 -7.58
N VAL A 265 4.93 -3.83 -8.40
CA VAL A 265 4.90 -4.00 -9.86
C VAL A 265 6.27 -4.39 -10.42
N ASN A 266 7.36 -3.88 -9.86
CA ASN A 266 8.71 -4.28 -10.22
C ASN A 266 8.95 -5.76 -9.85
N GLY A 267 8.43 -6.21 -8.70
CA GLY A 267 8.49 -7.59 -8.27
C GLY A 267 7.70 -8.51 -9.19
N THR A 268 6.46 -8.19 -9.51
CA THR A 268 5.65 -8.98 -10.45
C THR A 268 6.31 -9.05 -11.83
N GLY A 269 6.96 -7.98 -12.30
CA GLY A 269 7.75 -7.97 -13.53
C GLY A 269 8.95 -8.92 -13.49
N LYS A 270 9.71 -8.93 -12.38
CA LYS A 270 10.84 -9.87 -12.19
C LYS A 270 10.37 -11.33 -12.13
N ILE A 271 9.21 -11.58 -11.50
CA ILE A 271 8.58 -12.91 -11.45
C ILE A 271 8.14 -13.37 -12.84
N LEU A 272 7.47 -12.49 -13.59
CA LEU A 272 7.04 -12.77 -14.96
C LEU A 272 8.22 -13.13 -15.86
N ALA A 273 9.33 -12.40 -15.76
CA ALA A 273 10.56 -12.68 -16.51
C ALA A 273 11.17 -14.07 -16.17
N ASN A 274 10.83 -14.64 -15.03
CA ASN A 274 11.30 -15.94 -14.53
C ASN A 274 10.13 -16.88 -14.18
N ALA A 275 9.03 -16.82 -14.93
CA ALA A 275 7.75 -17.46 -14.59
C ALA A 275 7.89 -18.99 -14.34
N SER A 276 8.75 -19.68 -15.08
CA SER A 276 9.02 -21.13 -14.89
C SER A 276 9.57 -21.47 -13.50
N ARG A 277 10.20 -20.52 -12.80
CA ARG A 277 10.76 -20.72 -11.46
C ARG A 277 9.70 -20.52 -10.37
N TRP A 278 8.63 -19.79 -10.68
CA TRP A 278 7.57 -19.41 -9.74
C TRP A 278 6.25 -20.16 -9.95
N SER A 279 6.09 -20.83 -11.11
CA SER A 279 4.95 -21.69 -11.38
C SER A 279 5.00 -22.92 -10.45
N GLY A 280 4.01 -23.02 -9.54
CA GLY A 280 3.89 -24.16 -8.60
C GLY A 280 4.36 -23.88 -7.16
N ARG A 281 4.72 -22.66 -6.81
CA ARG A 281 4.92 -22.25 -5.41
C ARG A 281 3.61 -21.65 -4.88
N GLU A 282 2.84 -22.44 -4.15
CA GLU A 282 1.68 -22.01 -3.36
C GLU A 282 2.09 -21.49 -1.98
#